data_0e70911de58f91f6aff2044fb6cffb5f
#
_entry.id   0e70911de58f91f6aff2044fb6cffb5f
#
_cell.length_a   1.000
_cell.length_b   1.000
_cell.length_c   1.000
_cell.angle_alpha   90.00
_cell.angle_beta   90.00
_cell.angle_gamma   90.00
#
_symmetry.space_group_name_H-M   'P 1'
#
loop_
_entity.id
_entity.type
_entity.pdbx_description
1 polymer ?
#
loop_
_entity_poly.entity_id
_entity_poly.type
_entity_poly.pdbx_seq_one_letter_code
_entity_poly.pdbx_strand_id
1 'polypeptide(L)'
;MEYKVNVDCDLDQFDAWSGGKDTLDVLIDKGVCDEVESFIEEVFCDEIPTETQINDFLWFERDAIAEHLGYEDWDAFENGEEIYKDINGVKLEISDEVHWDDEAGYDEDGDPIIFTIVEERGDGYFNLSYGDEDENPERWAYYTELEIV
;
A
#
# COMPACT_ATOMS: atom_id res chain seq x y z
N MET A 1 34.15 31.44 0.33
CA MET A 1 32.94 31.74 1.10
C MET A 1 31.84 30.74 0.69
N GLU A 2 31.29 30.04 1.63
CA GLU A 2 30.19 29.11 1.40
C GLU A 2 28.86 29.78 1.76
N TYR A 3 27.82 29.51 0.96
CA TYR A 3 26.44 29.93 1.27
C TYR A 3 25.45 28.91 0.77
N LYS A 4 24.28 28.84 1.41
CA LYS A 4 23.20 27.96 1.05
C LYS A 4 22.11 28.70 0.28
N VAL A 5 21.57 28.05 -0.73
CA VAL A 5 20.44 28.53 -1.51
C VAL A 5 19.30 27.55 -1.40
N ASN A 6 18.08 28.04 -1.07
CA ASN A 6 16.87 27.23 -1.11
C ASN A 6 16.37 27.15 -2.55
N VAL A 7 16.10 25.93 -3.01
CA VAL A 7 15.57 25.67 -4.34
C VAL A 7 14.17 25.05 -4.18
N ASP A 8 13.22 25.59 -4.90
CA ASP A 8 11.87 25.04 -4.98
C ASP A 8 11.77 24.24 -6.29
N CYS A 9 11.59 22.91 -6.17
CA CYS A 9 11.44 22.04 -7.33
C CYS A 9 10.51 20.88 -7.00
N ASP A 10 9.83 20.38 -8.02
CA ASP A 10 9.02 19.16 -7.91
C ASP A 10 9.96 17.94 -7.89
N LEU A 11 9.55 16.86 -7.23
CA LEU A 11 10.38 15.65 -7.06
C LEU A 11 10.79 15.05 -8.41
N ASP A 12 9.90 15.07 -9.41
CA ASP A 12 10.17 14.56 -10.75
C ASP A 12 11.24 15.38 -11.51
N GLN A 13 11.50 16.61 -11.06
CA GLN A 13 12.55 17.51 -11.57
C GLN A 13 13.85 17.44 -10.74
N PHE A 14 13.84 16.70 -9.63
CA PHE A 14 15.00 16.57 -8.76
C PHE A 14 16.13 15.80 -9.47
N ASP A 15 17.34 16.36 -9.44
CA ASP A 15 18.53 15.77 -10.07
C ASP A 15 19.23 14.77 -9.12
N ALA A 16 18.63 13.56 -8.99
CA ALA A 16 19.15 12.48 -8.17
C ALA A 16 20.37 11.81 -8.83
N TRP A 17 21.16 11.12 -8.02
CA TRP A 17 22.34 10.38 -8.48
C TRP A 17 22.42 8.99 -7.84
N SER A 18 23.19 8.09 -8.48
CA SER A 18 23.41 6.71 -8.00
C SER A 18 22.10 5.97 -7.68
N GLY A 19 22.01 5.30 -6.54
CA GLY A 19 20.83 4.55 -6.12
C GLY A 19 19.58 5.41 -5.90
N GLY A 20 19.73 6.68 -5.52
CA GLY A 20 18.62 7.62 -5.43
C GLY A 20 17.99 7.91 -6.79
N LYS A 21 18.80 8.01 -7.84
CA LYS A 21 18.31 8.15 -9.22
C LYS A 21 17.53 6.93 -9.68
N ASP A 22 18.02 5.74 -9.38
CA ASP A 22 17.32 4.48 -9.74
C ASP A 22 15.93 4.42 -9.09
N THR A 23 15.83 4.81 -7.83
CA THR A 23 14.55 4.92 -7.11
C THR A 23 13.64 5.96 -7.76
N LEU A 24 14.15 7.15 -8.03
CA LEU A 24 13.36 8.23 -8.62
C LEU A 24 12.86 7.86 -10.02
N ASP A 25 13.66 7.20 -10.85
CA ASP A 25 13.26 6.74 -12.18
C ASP A 25 12.05 5.78 -12.09
N VAL A 26 12.02 4.89 -11.11
CA VAL A 26 10.87 3.99 -10.88
C VAL A 26 9.64 4.78 -10.44
N LEU A 27 9.79 5.76 -9.54
CA LEU A 27 8.68 6.61 -9.08
C LEU A 27 8.07 7.44 -10.20
N ILE A 28 8.90 7.97 -11.10
CA ILE A 28 8.47 8.72 -12.29
C ILE A 28 7.70 7.79 -13.24
N ASP A 29 8.24 6.60 -13.50
CA ASP A 29 7.64 5.61 -14.39
C ASP A 29 6.25 5.17 -13.89
N LYS A 30 6.08 5.02 -12.59
CA LYS A 30 4.81 4.67 -11.94
C LYS A 30 3.87 5.87 -11.70
N GLY A 31 4.34 7.10 -11.89
CA GLY A 31 3.52 8.31 -11.75
C GLY A 31 3.13 8.66 -10.32
N VAL A 32 3.96 8.32 -9.33
CA VAL A 32 3.68 8.52 -7.88
C VAL A 32 4.59 9.58 -7.23
N CYS A 33 5.25 10.40 -8.02
CA CYS A 33 6.18 11.42 -7.48
C CYS A 33 5.50 12.42 -6.54
N ASP A 34 4.27 12.82 -6.81
CA ASP A 34 3.53 13.79 -5.98
C ASP A 34 3.25 13.24 -4.57
N GLU A 35 2.86 11.96 -4.46
CA GLU A 35 2.64 11.30 -3.18
C GLU A 35 3.94 11.16 -2.38
N VAL A 36 5.02 10.80 -3.04
CA VAL A 36 6.34 10.66 -2.41
C VAL A 36 6.92 12.00 -2.01
N GLU A 37 6.73 13.05 -2.80
CA GLU A 37 7.11 14.41 -2.46
C GLU A 37 6.42 14.87 -1.16
N SER A 38 5.11 14.67 -1.06
CA SER A 38 4.36 14.95 0.15
C SER A 38 4.86 14.17 1.36
N PHE A 39 5.25 12.93 1.17
CA PHE A 39 5.85 12.09 2.22
C PHE A 39 7.22 12.63 2.66
N ILE A 40 8.08 13.03 1.73
CA ILE A 40 9.37 13.65 2.05
C ILE A 40 9.18 14.96 2.82
N GLU A 41 8.24 15.80 2.41
CA GLU A 41 7.91 17.04 3.12
C GLU A 41 7.43 16.77 4.55
N GLU A 42 6.65 15.73 4.75
CA GLU A 42 6.18 15.30 6.07
C GLU A 42 7.33 14.80 6.95
N VAL A 43 8.25 14.01 6.40
CA VAL A 43 9.44 13.50 7.12
C VAL A 43 10.36 14.64 7.54
N PHE A 44 10.55 15.65 6.69
CA PHE A 44 11.40 16.80 6.94
C PHE A 44 10.61 18.06 7.34
N CYS A 45 9.48 17.89 8.02
CA CYS A 45 8.55 19.00 8.36
C CYS A 45 9.17 20.12 9.21
N ASP A 46 10.18 19.83 10.00
CA ASP A 46 10.84 20.80 10.89
C ASP A 46 12.01 21.54 10.21
N GLU A 47 12.47 21.08 9.06
CA GLU A 47 13.66 21.58 8.40
C GLU A 47 13.62 21.35 6.89
N ILE A 48 14.10 22.32 6.11
CA ILE A 48 14.27 22.13 4.67
C ILE A 48 15.44 21.17 4.45
N PRO A 49 15.21 20.00 3.79
CA PRO A 49 16.27 19.04 3.58
C PRO A 49 17.33 19.54 2.59
N THR A 50 18.53 19.03 2.72
CA THR A 50 19.59 19.24 1.74
C THR A 50 19.38 18.31 0.54
N GLU A 51 19.99 18.63 -0.58
CA GLU A 51 20.01 17.79 -1.78
C GLU A 51 20.49 16.35 -1.46
N THR A 52 21.54 16.22 -0.67
CA THR A 52 22.07 14.93 -0.22
C THR A 52 21.06 14.16 0.64
N GLN A 53 20.37 14.84 1.55
CA GLN A 53 19.35 14.20 2.40
C GLN A 53 18.18 13.64 1.57
N ILE A 54 17.74 14.37 0.55
CA ILE A 54 16.69 13.90 -0.36
C ILE A 54 17.18 12.68 -1.15
N ASN A 55 18.37 12.74 -1.71
CA ASN A 55 18.95 11.63 -2.47
C ASN A 55 19.17 10.39 -1.60
N ASP A 56 19.68 10.53 -0.37
CA ASP A 56 19.87 9.44 0.57
C ASP A 56 18.53 8.85 1.01
N PHE A 57 17.51 9.66 1.21
CA PHE A 57 16.16 9.19 1.49
C PHE A 57 15.63 8.32 0.36
N LEU A 58 15.73 8.75 -0.87
CA LEU A 58 15.33 7.97 -2.05
C LEU A 58 16.13 6.67 -2.18
N TRP A 59 17.38 6.67 -1.79
CA TRP A 59 18.25 5.49 -1.92
C TRP A 59 18.06 4.47 -0.81
N PHE A 60 18.01 4.92 0.44
CA PHE A 60 18.04 4.02 1.62
C PHE A 60 16.68 3.76 2.25
N GLU A 61 15.67 4.59 1.97
CA GLU A 61 14.33 4.48 2.56
C GLU A 61 13.27 3.96 1.56
N ARG A 62 13.67 3.11 0.64
CA ARG A 62 12.79 2.54 -0.39
C ARG A 62 11.60 1.80 0.19
N ASP A 63 11.83 0.98 1.22
CA ASP A 63 10.76 0.22 1.88
C ASP A 63 9.77 1.16 2.59
N ALA A 64 10.25 2.22 3.24
CA ALA A 64 9.40 3.24 3.85
C ALA A 64 8.53 3.97 2.81
N ILE A 65 9.10 4.28 1.64
CA ILE A 65 8.36 4.85 0.50
C ILE A 65 7.28 3.88 0.02
N ALA A 66 7.62 2.61 -0.15
CA ALA A 66 6.68 1.57 -0.57
C ALA A 66 5.54 1.39 0.44
N GLU A 67 5.84 1.34 1.72
CA GLU A 67 4.83 1.27 2.79
C GLU A 67 3.89 2.48 2.79
N HIS A 68 4.42 3.68 2.58
CA HIS A 68 3.61 4.90 2.46
C HIS A 68 2.65 4.84 1.27
N LEU A 69 3.09 4.20 0.17
CA LEU A 69 2.28 4.01 -1.04
C LEU A 69 1.31 2.81 -0.95
N GLY A 70 1.30 2.07 0.17
CA GLY A 70 0.38 0.96 0.42
C GLY A 70 0.90 -0.42 0.00
N TYR A 71 2.20 -0.58 -0.16
CA TYR A 71 2.85 -1.85 -0.50
C TYR A 71 3.60 -2.44 0.69
N GLU A 72 3.89 -3.73 0.69
CA GLU A 72 4.59 -4.41 1.78
C GLU A 72 6.06 -4.00 1.88
N ASP A 73 6.72 -3.91 0.72
CA ASP A 73 8.11 -3.50 0.56
C ASP A 73 8.35 -2.93 -0.85
N TRP A 74 9.59 -2.56 -1.12
CA TRP A 74 9.96 -2.01 -2.43
C TRP A 74 9.80 -3.00 -3.59
N ASP A 75 10.10 -4.28 -3.35
CA ASP A 75 9.96 -5.33 -4.38
C ASP A 75 8.49 -5.51 -4.76
N ALA A 76 7.58 -5.52 -3.79
CA ALA A 76 6.13 -5.55 -4.01
C ALA A 76 5.65 -4.34 -4.81
N PHE A 77 6.18 -3.16 -4.50
CA PHE A 77 5.88 -1.93 -5.25
C PHE A 77 6.35 -2.00 -6.71
N GLU A 78 7.58 -2.44 -6.96
CA GLU A 78 8.11 -2.61 -8.33
C GLU A 78 7.29 -3.61 -9.14
N ASN A 79 6.84 -4.70 -8.50
CA ASN A 79 6.04 -5.76 -9.14
C ASN A 79 4.55 -5.41 -9.24
N GLY A 80 4.09 -4.35 -8.57
CA GLY A 80 2.69 -3.94 -8.52
C GLY A 80 1.81 -4.82 -7.62
N GLU A 81 2.39 -5.48 -6.63
CA GLU A 81 1.71 -6.34 -5.66
C GLU A 81 1.14 -5.50 -4.51
N GLU A 82 -0.09 -5.01 -4.67
CA GLU A 82 -0.78 -4.24 -3.64
C GLU A 82 -1.11 -5.09 -2.41
N ILE A 83 -1.00 -4.48 -1.21
CA ILE A 83 -1.47 -5.08 0.04
C ILE A 83 -2.87 -4.57 0.32
N TYR A 84 -3.81 -5.48 0.52
CA TYR A 84 -5.14 -5.15 1.00
C TYR A 84 -5.24 -5.42 2.49
N LYS A 85 -5.80 -4.47 3.22
CA LYS A 85 -5.98 -4.56 4.68
C LYS A 85 -7.47 -4.56 5.00
N ASP A 86 -7.82 -5.29 6.06
CA ASP A 86 -9.17 -5.31 6.59
C ASP A 86 -9.58 -3.95 7.20
N ILE A 87 -10.80 -3.85 7.72
CA ILE A 87 -11.32 -2.62 8.35
C ILE A 87 -10.51 -2.18 9.59
N ASN A 88 -9.72 -3.06 10.17
CA ASN A 88 -8.84 -2.79 11.33
C ASN A 88 -7.38 -2.50 10.92
N GLY A 89 -7.06 -2.53 9.64
CA GLY A 89 -5.72 -2.30 9.12
C GLY A 89 -4.79 -3.53 9.16
N VAL A 90 -5.34 -4.74 9.29
CA VAL A 90 -4.59 -6.00 9.26
C VAL A 90 -4.54 -6.54 7.82
N LYS A 91 -3.36 -6.97 7.37
CA LYS A 91 -3.18 -7.54 6.03
C LYS A 91 -4.07 -8.77 5.82
N LEU A 92 -4.79 -8.78 4.69
CA LEU A 92 -5.62 -9.92 4.26
C LEU A 92 -4.79 -10.89 3.41
N GLU A 93 -4.88 -12.18 3.73
CA GLU A 93 -4.21 -13.25 3.01
C GLU A 93 -5.17 -14.40 2.68
N ILE A 94 -4.82 -15.20 1.67
CA ILE A 94 -5.57 -16.42 1.35
C ILE A 94 -5.50 -17.37 2.57
N SER A 95 -6.61 -17.97 2.92
CA SER A 95 -6.86 -18.80 4.09
C SER A 95 -7.21 -18.06 5.39
N ASP A 96 -7.24 -16.72 5.39
CA ASP A 96 -7.71 -15.98 6.55
C ASP A 96 -9.22 -16.20 6.76
N GLU A 97 -9.61 -16.31 8.02
CA GLU A 97 -11.00 -16.30 8.44
C GLU A 97 -11.47 -14.87 8.66
N VAL A 98 -12.54 -14.47 7.97
CA VAL A 98 -13.02 -13.09 7.98
C VAL A 98 -14.52 -13.02 8.23
N HIS A 99 -14.97 -11.93 8.83
CA HIS A 99 -16.37 -11.52 8.86
C HIS A 99 -16.61 -10.48 7.76
N TRP A 100 -17.70 -10.62 7.03
CA TRP A 100 -18.10 -9.66 6.00
C TRP A 100 -19.13 -8.70 6.57
N ASP A 101 -18.79 -7.41 6.64
CA ASP A 101 -19.65 -6.35 7.16
C ASP A 101 -20.67 -5.88 6.10
N ASP A 102 -21.55 -6.82 5.71
CA ASP A 102 -22.69 -6.60 4.80
C ASP A 102 -23.83 -7.51 5.26
N GLU A 103 -25.04 -7.26 4.79
CA GLU A 103 -26.23 -8.11 5.08
C GLU A 103 -25.97 -9.59 4.75
N ALA A 104 -25.15 -9.86 3.73
CA ALA A 104 -24.73 -11.22 3.35
C ALA A 104 -23.77 -11.88 4.37
N GLY A 105 -23.19 -11.12 5.29
CA GLY A 105 -22.31 -11.61 6.35
C GLY A 105 -23.01 -12.09 7.62
N TYR A 106 -24.34 -12.11 7.63
CA TYR A 106 -25.16 -12.57 8.76
C TYR A 106 -26.11 -13.68 8.32
N ASP A 107 -26.37 -14.60 9.23
CA ASP A 107 -27.34 -15.68 9.01
C ASP A 107 -28.80 -15.19 9.24
N GLU A 108 -29.76 -16.12 9.09
CA GLU A 108 -31.20 -15.83 9.27
C GLU A 108 -31.54 -15.38 10.71
N ASP A 109 -30.71 -15.75 11.68
CA ASP A 109 -30.85 -15.41 13.11
C ASP A 109 -30.15 -14.10 13.47
N GLY A 110 -29.37 -13.52 12.54
CA GLY A 110 -28.60 -12.30 12.70
C GLY A 110 -27.23 -12.52 13.33
N ASP A 111 -26.75 -13.75 13.37
CA ASP A 111 -25.40 -14.08 13.85
C ASP A 111 -24.37 -13.91 12.74
N PRO A 112 -23.14 -13.43 13.07
CA PRO A 112 -22.10 -13.22 12.07
C PRO A 112 -21.62 -14.53 11.46
N ILE A 113 -21.58 -14.59 10.14
CA ILE A 113 -21.02 -15.72 9.39
C ILE A 113 -19.52 -15.53 9.23
N ILE A 114 -18.74 -16.57 9.51
CA ILE A 114 -17.30 -16.59 9.29
C ILE A 114 -17.01 -17.21 7.92
N PHE A 115 -16.30 -16.46 7.09
CA PHE A 115 -15.87 -16.88 5.77
C PHE A 115 -14.37 -17.13 5.75
N THR A 116 -13.93 -17.97 4.82
CA THR A 116 -12.49 -18.15 4.53
C THR A 116 -12.17 -17.51 3.19
N ILE A 117 -11.08 -16.74 3.12
CA ILE A 117 -10.57 -16.20 1.87
C ILE A 117 -9.94 -17.33 1.06
N VAL A 118 -10.47 -17.61 -0.12
CA VAL A 118 -10.00 -18.70 -1.00
C VAL A 118 -9.25 -18.20 -2.23
N GLU A 119 -9.49 -16.97 -2.65
CA GLU A 119 -8.86 -16.38 -3.82
C GLU A 119 -8.81 -14.85 -3.71
N GLU A 120 -7.73 -14.26 -4.17
CA GLU A 120 -7.59 -12.82 -4.38
C GLU A 120 -7.72 -12.54 -5.88
N ARG A 121 -8.68 -11.70 -6.25
CA ARG A 121 -8.93 -11.36 -7.65
C ARG A 121 -8.03 -10.24 -8.19
N GLY A 122 -7.40 -9.48 -7.32
CA GLY A 122 -6.86 -8.17 -7.65
C GLY A 122 -7.94 -7.09 -7.52
N ASP A 123 -7.59 -5.85 -7.70
CA ASP A 123 -8.50 -4.70 -7.54
C ASP A 123 -9.18 -4.61 -6.15
N GLY A 124 -8.67 -5.34 -5.13
CA GLY A 124 -9.20 -5.34 -3.78
C GLY A 124 -10.39 -6.27 -3.51
N TYR A 125 -10.73 -7.16 -4.44
CA TYR A 125 -11.79 -8.15 -4.26
C TYR A 125 -11.26 -9.51 -3.86
N PHE A 126 -11.92 -10.12 -2.89
CA PHE A 126 -11.62 -11.46 -2.37
C PHE A 126 -12.81 -12.40 -2.54
N ASN A 127 -12.53 -13.62 -2.99
CA ASN A 127 -13.50 -14.68 -3.04
C ASN A 127 -13.58 -15.37 -1.68
N LEU A 128 -14.80 -15.49 -1.16
CA LEU A 128 -15.09 -16.02 0.17
C LEU A 128 -15.81 -17.36 0.08
N SER A 129 -15.35 -18.33 0.87
CA SER A 129 -16.00 -19.64 1.06
C SER A 129 -16.63 -19.74 2.44
N TYR A 130 -17.78 -20.39 2.53
CA TYR A 130 -18.50 -20.67 3.77
C TYR A 130 -18.83 -22.15 3.90
N GLY A 131 -18.34 -22.78 4.99
CA GLY A 131 -18.58 -24.18 5.29
C GLY A 131 -17.79 -25.17 4.42
N ASP A 132 -18.01 -26.47 4.66
CA ASP A 132 -17.32 -27.57 4.00
C ASP A 132 -17.88 -27.92 2.61
N GLU A 133 -18.97 -27.29 2.18
CA GLU A 133 -19.64 -27.55 0.91
C GLU A 133 -19.37 -26.47 -0.12
N ASP A 134 -18.31 -26.64 -0.86
CA ASP A 134 -17.80 -25.76 -1.91
C ASP A 134 -18.60 -25.83 -3.23
N GLU A 135 -19.93 -25.74 -3.18
CA GLU A 135 -20.74 -25.80 -4.41
C GLU A 135 -21.06 -24.44 -5.04
N ASN A 136 -20.71 -23.31 -4.41
CA ASN A 136 -20.89 -22.01 -5.06
C ASN A 136 -19.95 -20.93 -4.54
N PRO A 137 -18.74 -20.80 -5.11
CA PRO A 137 -17.69 -19.91 -4.63
C PRO A 137 -17.81 -18.45 -5.10
N GLU A 138 -18.86 -18.03 -5.78
CA GLU A 138 -18.95 -16.67 -6.34
C GLU A 138 -19.44 -15.64 -5.32
N ARG A 139 -18.79 -15.56 -4.15
CA ARG A 139 -19.02 -14.52 -3.14
C ARG A 139 -17.81 -13.61 -3.08
N TRP A 140 -17.85 -12.52 -3.80
CA TRP A 140 -16.81 -11.54 -3.85
C TRP A 140 -17.10 -10.38 -2.90
N ALA A 141 -16.19 -10.12 -1.97
CA ALA A 141 -16.26 -8.96 -1.10
C ALA A 141 -15.06 -8.04 -1.34
N TYR A 142 -15.29 -6.73 -1.19
CA TYR A 142 -14.22 -5.75 -1.27
C TYR A 142 -13.49 -5.66 0.07
N TYR A 143 -12.17 -5.47 0.06
CA TYR A 143 -11.35 -5.53 1.27
C TYR A 143 -11.80 -4.60 2.41
N THR A 144 -12.39 -3.45 2.07
CA THR A 144 -12.91 -2.50 3.06
C THR A 144 -14.16 -2.99 3.81
N GLU A 145 -14.75 -4.11 3.40
CA GLU A 145 -15.91 -4.75 4.00
C GLU A 145 -15.56 -5.96 4.85
N LEU A 146 -14.26 -6.32 4.92
CA LEU A 146 -13.78 -7.52 5.60
C LEU A 146 -13.09 -7.20 6.92
N GLU A 147 -13.34 -8.03 7.93
CA GLU A 147 -12.70 -8.00 9.24
C GLU A 147 -12.11 -9.38 9.55
N ILE A 148 -10.81 -9.45 9.86
CA ILE A 148 -10.18 -10.69 10.32
C ILE A 148 -10.70 -11.04 11.71
N VAL A 149 -11.11 -12.28 11.85
CA VAL A 149 -11.68 -12.84 13.10
C VAL A 149 -10.60 -13.25 14.07
#